data_3f8a77807a20253a66295124af822e4d
#
_entry.id   3f8a77807a20253a66295124af822e4d
#
_cell.length_a   1.000
_cell.length_b   1.000
_cell.length_c   1.000
_cell.angle_alpha   90.00
_cell.angle_beta   90.00
_cell.angle_gamma   90.00
#
_symmetry.space_group_name_H-M   'P 1'
#
loop_
_entity.id
_entity.type
_entity.pdbx_description
1 polymer ?
#
loop_
_entity_poly.entity_id
_entity_poly.type
_entity_poly.pdbx_seq_one_letter_code
_entity_poly.pdbx_strand_id
1 'polypeptide(L)'
;MEKLRNTLNKVLNLLAGLSMTVMVVLTTYQVIVRYIFNSPSTWSEELVGYLFGWSTMLGATIVSGERGHMNIPVLVDRFNPTMRKAFHIFAEVIAFLFSATILVFGGFQVSQLAMGQQTSSLGVAVGVFYWVMPICGVIILVYSVLNIIGIANSSICLDTPEDADFAKMEAEIAADADKENKED
;
A
#
# COMPACT_ATOMS: atom_id res chain seq x y z
N MET A 1 15.27 -5.23 13.65
CA MET A 1 13.92 -5.10 13.04
C MET A 1 13.90 -4.00 11.99
N GLU A 2 14.45 -2.82 12.25
CA GLU A 2 14.49 -1.70 11.29
C GLU A 2 15.21 -2.00 9.97
N LYS A 3 16.33 -2.73 10.02
CA LYS A 3 17.05 -3.09 8.79
C LYS A 3 16.20 -3.92 7.82
N LEU A 4 15.42 -4.88 8.34
CA LEU A 4 14.55 -5.71 7.52
C LEU A 4 13.45 -4.87 6.89
N ARG A 5 12.78 -4.00 7.68
CA ARG A 5 11.75 -3.08 7.21
C ARG A 5 12.27 -2.14 6.12
N ASN A 6 13.44 -1.52 6.36
CA ASN A 6 14.05 -0.61 5.39
C ASN A 6 14.44 -1.31 4.09
N THR A 7 14.90 -2.56 4.16
CA THR A 7 15.23 -3.34 2.96
C THR A 7 13.98 -3.72 2.18
N LEU A 8 12.92 -4.19 2.87
CA LEU A 8 11.63 -4.50 2.24
C LEU A 8 11.02 -3.26 1.58
N ASN A 9 11.00 -2.13 2.28
CA ASN A 9 10.47 -0.87 1.74
C ASN A 9 11.26 -0.42 0.51
N LYS A 10 12.59 -0.52 0.51
CA LYS A 10 13.41 -0.17 -0.66
C LYS A 10 13.09 -1.04 -1.87
N VAL A 11 12.97 -2.36 -1.66
CA VAL A 11 12.64 -3.30 -2.75
C VAL A 11 11.24 -3.05 -3.28
N LEU A 12 10.25 -2.89 -2.40
CA LEU A 12 8.88 -2.62 -2.79
C LEU A 12 8.73 -1.30 -3.53
N ASN A 13 9.36 -0.22 -3.04
CA ASN A 13 9.36 1.08 -3.71
C ASN A 13 10.02 1.02 -5.08
N LEU A 14 11.13 0.29 -5.21
CA LEU A 14 11.77 0.09 -6.49
C LEU A 14 10.87 -0.66 -7.49
N LEU A 15 10.24 -1.76 -7.04
CA LEU A 15 9.32 -2.54 -7.87
C LEU A 15 8.06 -1.74 -8.24
N ALA A 16 7.48 -1.00 -7.31
CA ALA A 16 6.34 -0.13 -7.57
C ALA A 16 6.70 0.99 -8.55
N GLY A 17 7.84 1.66 -8.35
CA GLY A 17 8.32 2.70 -9.25
C GLY A 17 8.62 2.16 -10.66
N LEU A 18 9.25 0.97 -10.75
CA LEU A 18 9.52 0.32 -12.02
C LEU A 18 8.23 -0.05 -12.75
N SER A 19 7.26 -0.66 -12.05
CA SER A 19 5.97 -1.03 -12.64
C SER A 19 5.21 0.19 -13.16
N MET A 20 5.19 1.30 -12.41
CA MET A 20 4.61 2.56 -12.85
C MET A 20 5.32 3.13 -14.07
N THR A 21 6.65 3.14 -14.09
CA THR A 21 7.43 3.63 -15.23
C THR A 21 7.13 2.83 -16.50
N VAL A 22 7.14 1.49 -16.40
CA VAL A 22 6.81 0.61 -17.52
C VAL A 22 5.37 0.85 -18.00
N MET A 23 4.43 1.03 -17.08
CA MET A 23 3.03 1.30 -17.41
C MET A 23 2.88 2.62 -18.19
N VAL A 24 3.57 3.69 -17.77
CA VAL A 24 3.56 4.98 -18.47
C VAL A 24 4.15 4.85 -19.89
N VAL A 25 5.28 4.16 -20.03
CA VAL A 25 5.92 3.93 -21.34
C VAL A 25 5.00 3.13 -22.25
N LEU A 26 4.40 2.04 -21.75
CA LEU A 26 3.46 1.22 -22.54
C LEU A 26 2.22 2.00 -22.93
N THR A 27 1.65 2.79 -22.03
CA THR A 27 0.46 3.61 -22.33
C THR A 27 0.80 4.66 -23.41
N THR A 28 1.96 5.30 -23.32
CA THR A 28 2.43 6.22 -24.34
C THR A 28 2.59 5.51 -25.70
N TYR A 29 3.20 4.32 -25.72
CA TYR A 29 3.31 3.48 -26.90
C TYR A 29 1.93 3.14 -27.51
N GLN A 30 0.94 2.77 -26.68
CA GLN A 30 -0.43 2.47 -27.13
C GLN A 30 -1.07 3.65 -27.84
N VAL A 31 -0.92 4.86 -27.28
CA VAL A 31 -1.44 6.09 -27.89
C VAL A 31 -0.81 6.33 -29.25
N ILE A 32 0.50 6.23 -29.36
CA ILE A 32 1.24 6.43 -30.62
C ILE A 32 0.80 5.43 -31.67
N VAL A 33 0.78 4.13 -31.34
CA VAL A 33 0.43 3.07 -32.30
C VAL A 33 -1.02 3.17 -32.73
N ARG A 34 -1.92 3.52 -31.84
CA ARG A 34 -3.34 3.66 -32.13
C ARG A 34 -3.65 4.85 -33.03
N TYR A 35 -3.05 6.02 -32.77
CA TYR A 35 -3.41 7.25 -33.46
C TYR A 35 -2.52 7.54 -34.68
N ILE A 36 -1.26 7.13 -34.69
CA ILE A 36 -0.34 7.38 -35.81
C ILE A 36 -0.38 6.22 -36.79
N PHE A 37 -0.33 4.97 -36.28
CA PHE A 37 -0.27 3.79 -37.14
C PHE A 37 -1.64 3.14 -37.39
N ASN A 38 -2.73 3.65 -36.78
CA ASN A 38 -4.08 3.08 -36.87
C ASN A 38 -4.14 1.56 -36.60
N SER A 39 -3.23 1.04 -35.79
CA SER A 39 -3.10 -0.37 -35.46
C SER A 39 -3.10 -0.55 -33.94
N PRO A 40 -4.27 -0.80 -33.32
CA PRO A 40 -4.36 -0.94 -31.86
C PRO A 40 -3.57 -2.18 -31.38
N SER A 41 -2.79 -1.99 -30.33
CA SER A 41 -1.94 -3.04 -29.76
C SER A 41 -2.64 -3.69 -28.56
N THR A 42 -3.35 -4.78 -28.79
CA THR A 42 -4.14 -5.50 -27.77
C THR A 42 -3.28 -6.10 -26.66
N TRP A 43 -2.08 -6.59 -26.98
CA TRP A 43 -1.17 -7.18 -25.98
C TRP A 43 -0.68 -6.14 -24.95
N SER A 44 -0.45 -4.91 -25.39
CA SER A 44 0.01 -3.87 -24.49
C SER A 44 -1.11 -3.34 -23.58
N GLU A 45 -2.34 -3.27 -24.09
CA GLU A 45 -3.53 -2.92 -23.27
C GLU A 45 -3.73 -3.94 -22.15
N GLU A 46 -3.62 -5.25 -22.47
CA GLU A 46 -3.74 -6.32 -21.50
C GLU A 46 -2.62 -6.27 -20.44
N LEU A 47 -1.38 -6.05 -20.88
CA LEU A 47 -0.22 -5.96 -19.98
C LEU A 47 -0.30 -4.76 -19.03
N VAL A 48 -0.76 -3.59 -19.50
CA VAL A 48 -0.98 -2.41 -18.65
C VAL A 48 -2.01 -2.68 -17.56
N GLY A 49 -3.09 -3.42 -17.88
CA GLY A 49 -4.09 -3.82 -16.89
C GLY A 49 -3.49 -4.67 -15.76
N TYR A 50 -2.62 -5.63 -16.07
CA TYR A 50 -1.93 -6.44 -15.06
C TYR A 50 -0.90 -5.63 -14.26
N LEU A 51 -0.13 -4.77 -14.91
CA LEU A 51 0.82 -3.87 -14.23
C LEU A 51 0.12 -2.91 -13.28
N PHE A 52 -1.07 -2.43 -13.63
CA PHE A 52 -1.89 -1.61 -12.74
C PHE A 52 -2.28 -2.38 -11.48
N GLY A 53 -2.75 -3.62 -11.62
CA GLY A 53 -3.04 -4.50 -10.49
C GLY A 53 -1.81 -4.73 -9.60
N TRP A 54 -0.65 -4.96 -10.21
CA TRP A 54 0.63 -5.12 -9.48
C TRP A 54 1.01 -3.85 -8.72
N SER A 55 0.95 -2.69 -9.39
CA SER A 55 1.26 -1.39 -8.76
C SER A 55 0.36 -1.12 -7.56
N THR A 56 -0.94 -1.43 -7.68
CA THR A 56 -1.92 -1.27 -6.60
C THR A 56 -1.59 -2.17 -5.41
N MET A 57 -1.29 -3.45 -5.65
CA MET A 57 -0.94 -4.40 -4.59
C MET A 57 0.38 -4.04 -3.90
N LEU A 58 1.40 -3.64 -4.66
CA LEU A 58 2.67 -3.17 -4.12
C LEU A 58 2.48 -1.89 -3.29
N GLY A 59 1.70 -0.93 -3.80
CA GLY A 59 1.36 0.29 -3.08
C GLY A 59 0.63 0.02 -1.75
N ALA A 60 -0.40 -0.84 -1.76
CA ALA A 60 -1.10 -1.25 -0.55
C ALA A 60 -0.16 -1.92 0.47
N THR A 61 0.81 -2.71 -0.01
CA THR A 61 1.81 -3.36 0.85
C THR A 61 2.76 -2.35 1.49
N ILE A 62 3.21 -1.34 0.74
CA ILE A 62 4.05 -0.25 1.24
C ILE A 62 3.32 0.54 2.32
N VAL A 63 2.08 0.97 2.04
CA VAL A 63 1.25 1.73 2.97
C VAL A 63 0.97 0.93 4.25
N SER A 64 0.74 -0.38 4.14
CA SER A 64 0.62 -1.27 5.31
C SER A 64 1.90 -1.31 6.15
N GLY A 65 3.07 -1.31 5.49
CA GLY A 65 4.37 -1.23 6.16
C GLY A 65 4.60 0.10 6.88
N GLU A 66 4.13 1.21 6.31
CA GLU A 66 4.23 2.56 6.85
C GLU A 66 3.10 2.92 7.84
N ARG A 67 2.17 2.01 8.07
CA ARG A 67 0.96 2.16 8.91
C ARG A 67 -0.03 3.22 8.42
N GLY A 68 0.08 3.66 7.17
CA GLY A 68 -0.80 4.67 6.59
C GLY A 68 -2.28 4.26 6.50
N HIS A 69 -2.60 2.94 6.59
CA HIS A 69 -3.98 2.48 6.58
C HIS A 69 -4.75 2.67 7.89
N MET A 70 -4.07 2.97 8.99
CA MET A 70 -4.65 2.79 10.32
C MET A 70 -4.91 4.08 11.07
N ASN A 71 -4.62 5.21 10.46
CA ASN A 71 -4.82 6.48 11.12
C ASN A 71 -6.12 7.13 10.67
N ILE A 72 -7.08 7.13 11.57
CA ILE A 72 -8.07 8.17 11.68
C ILE A 72 -7.64 9.01 12.90
N PRO A 73 -6.71 9.98 12.73
CA PRO A 73 -6.12 10.73 13.84
C PRO A 73 -7.19 11.39 14.70
N VAL A 74 -8.17 12.00 14.07
CA VAL A 74 -9.28 12.73 14.69
C VAL A 74 -10.10 11.89 15.67
N LEU A 75 -10.20 10.58 15.44
CA LEU A 75 -10.98 9.70 16.32
C LEU A 75 -10.13 9.13 17.45
N VAL A 76 -8.86 8.84 17.16
CA VAL A 76 -7.95 8.13 18.07
C VAL A 76 -7.32 9.08 19.09
N ASP A 77 -7.12 10.35 18.75
CA ASP A 77 -6.51 11.37 19.63
C ASP A 77 -7.41 11.80 20.79
N ARG A 78 -8.72 11.49 20.71
CA ARG A 78 -9.66 11.74 21.84
C ARG A 78 -9.60 10.69 22.94
N PHE A 79 -8.88 9.59 22.76
CA PHE A 79 -8.82 8.50 23.72
C PHE A 79 -7.55 8.52 24.56
N ASN A 80 -7.64 7.94 25.77
CA ASN A 80 -6.49 7.73 26.65
C ASN A 80 -5.37 6.94 25.95
N PRO A 81 -4.08 7.17 26.26
CA PRO A 81 -2.95 6.50 25.61
C PRO A 81 -3.04 4.97 25.59
N THR A 82 -3.65 4.39 26.66
CA THR A 82 -3.87 2.94 26.76
C THR A 82 -4.91 2.44 25.76
N MET A 83 -6.00 3.17 25.58
CA MET A 83 -7.02 2.83 24.59
C MET A 83 -6.51 3.01 23.17
N ARG A 84 -5.75 4.06 22.91
CA ARG A 84 -5.08 4.31 21.64
C ARG A 84 -4.20 3.11 21.25
N LYS A 85 -3.37 2.62 22.17
CA LYS A 85 -2.54 1.43 21.97
C LYS A 85 -3.37 0.18 21.68
N ALA A 86 -4.48 -0.02 22.38
CA ALA A 86 -5.36 -1.16 22.16
C ALA A 86 -6.03 -1.12 20.77
N PHE A 87 -6.48 0.04 20.33
CA PHE A 87 -7.06 0.22 19.00
C PHE A 87 -6.05 -0.07 17.88
N HIS A 88 -4.81 0.39 18.01
CA HIS A 88 -3.76 0.10 17.03
C HIS A 88 -3.45 -1.41 16.95
N ILE A 89 -3.34 -2.09 18.09
CA ILE A 89 -3.13 -3.54 18.12
C ILE A 89 -4.33 -4.27 17.50
N PHE A 90 -5.55 -3.86 17.82
CA PHE A 90 -6.78 -4.48 17.27
C PHE A 90 -6.83 -4.33 15.74
N ALA A 91 -6.53 -3.16 15.22
CA ALA A 91 -6.48 -2.91 13.79
C ALA A 91 -5.40 -3.75 13.08
N GLU A 92 -4.21 -3.87 13.68
CA GLU A 92 -3.14 -4.76 13.15
C GLU A 92 -3.55 -6.24 13.17
N VAL A 93 -4.29 -6.69 14.19
CA VAL A 93 -4.81 -8.06 14.23
C VAL A 93 -5.83 -8.31 13.12
N ILE A 94 -6.71 -7.34 12.86
CA ILE A 94 -7.65 -7.44 11.73
C ILE A 94 -6.90 -7.49 10.41
N ALA A 95 -5.92 -6.62 10.21
CA ALA A 95 -5.10 -6.61 8.99
C ALA A 95 -4.34 -7.93 8.81
N PHE A 96 -3.82 -8.52 9.89
CA PHE A 96 -3.18 -9.82 9.89
C PHE A 96 -4.14 -10.92 9.45
N LEU A 97 -5.33 -11.00 10.06
CA LEU A 97 -6.35 -12.00 9.72
C LEU A 97 -6.83 -11.84 8.28
N PHE A 98 -7.09 -10.63 7.84
CA PHE A 98 -7.48 -10.32 6.46
C PHE A 98 -6.40 -10.75 5.47
N SER A 99 -5.16 -10.40 5.74
CA SER A 99 -4.04 -10.77 4.86
C SER A 99 -3.83 -12.29 4.80
N ALA A 100 -3.90 -12.99 5.93
CA ALA A 100 -3.74 -14.43 5.98
C ALA A 100 -4.85 -15.16 5.22
N THR A 101 -6.13 -14.78 5.45
CA THR A 101 -7.27 -15.49 4.88
C THR A 101 -7.56 -15.10 3.45
N ILE A 102 -7.56 -13.81 3.14
CA ILE A 102 -7.98 -13.32 1.82
C ILE A 102 -6.80 -13.20 0.87
N LEU A 103 -5.71 -12.54 1.27
CA LEU A 103 -4.58 -12.33 0.37
C LEU A 103 -3.74 -13.58 0.17
N VAL A 104 -3.38 -14.29 1.24
CA VAL A 104 -2.53 -15.47 1.10
C VAL A 104 -3.36 -16.67 0.65
N PHE A 105 -4.34 -17.09 1.43
CA PHE A 105 -5.12 -18.30 1.10
C PHE A 105 -6.03 -18.09 -0.11
N GLY A 106 -6.83 -17.02 -0.12
CA GLY A 106 -7.70 -16.68 -1.26
C GLY A 106 -6.91 -16.33 -2.52
N GLY A 107 -5.85 -15.54 -2.39
CA GLY A 107 -4.96 -15.20 -3.50
C GLY A 107 -4.28 -16.41 -4.12
N PHE A 108 -3.86 -17.38 -3.30
CA PHE A 108 -3.29 -18.64 -3.79
C PHE A 108 -4.31 -19.47 -4.57
N GLN A 109 -5.53 -19.61 -4.05
CA GLN A 109 -6.61 -20.35 -4.74
C GLN A 109 -6.97 -19.70 -6.08
N VAL A 110 -7.13 -18.37 -6.10
CA VAL A 110 -7.44 -17.62 -7.32
C VAL A 110 -6.30 -17.76 -8.34
N SER A 111 -5.03 -17.67 -7.89
CA SER A 111 -3.88 -17.85 -8.77
C SER A 111 -3.86 -19.24 -9.40
N GLN A 112 -4.13 -20.29 -8.62
CA GLN A 112 -4.19 -21.65 -9.15
C GLN A 112 -5.34 -21.85 -10.14
N LEU A 113 -6.54 -21.35 -9.82
CA LEU A 113 -7.70 -21.43 -10.70
C LEU A 113 -7.45 -20.71 -12.02
N ALA A 114 -6.80 -19.55 -11.98
CA ALA A 114 -6.47 -18.74 -13.13
C ALA A 114 -5.31 -19.31 -13.98
N MET A 115 -4.55 -20.30 -13.48
CA MET A 115 -3.52 -20.98 -14.29
C MET A 115 -4.11 -21.73 -15.49
N GLY A 116 -5.37 -22.16 -15.41
CA GLY A 116 -6.09 -22.80 -16.52
C GLY A 116 -6.57 -21.84 -17.59
N GLN A 117 -6.47 -20.53 -17.36
CA GLN A 117 -6.90 -19.48 -18.28
C GLN A 117 -5.68 -18.86 -18.96
N GLN A 118 -5.75 -18.65 -20.26
CA GLN A 118 -4.71 -17.93 -21.00
C GLN A 118 -5.16 -16.51 -21.29
N THR A 119 -4.22 -15.58 -21.26
CA THR A 119 -4.43 -14.20 -21.70
C THR A 119 -4.74 -14.19 -23.20
N SER A 120 -5.65 -13.32 -23.62
CA SER A 120 -6.15 -13.27 -24.99
C SER A 120 -5.07 -12.86 -26.01
N SER A 121 -4.16 -12.00 -25.62
CA SER A 121 -3.16 -11.40 -26.53
C SER A 121 -1.73 -11.81 -26.21
N LEU A 122 -1.42 -12.09 -24.93
CA LEU A 122 -0.07 -12.43 -24.49
C LEU A 122 0.22 -13.94 -24.57
N GLY A 123 -0.82 -14.79 -24.56
CA GLY A 123 -0.66 -16.25 -24.54
C GLY A 123 -0.02 -16.82 -23.29
N VAL A 124 0.00 -16.04 -22.19
CA VAL A 124 0.54 -16.42 -20.88
C VAL A 124 -0.60 -16.79 -19.95
N ALA A 125 -0.38 -17.74 -19.03
CA ALA A 125 -1.39 -18.08 -18.03
C ALA A 125 -1.71 -16.87 -17.12
N VAL A 126 -2.99 -16.51 -16.99
CA VAL A 126 -3.48 -15.38 -16.19
C VAL A 126 -3.05 -15.54 -14.72
N GLY A 127 -2.98 -16.78 -14.23
CA GLY A 127 -2.56 -17.08 -12.86
C GLY A 127 -1.18 -16.53 -12.51
N VAL A 128 -0.25 -16.41 -13.47
CA VAL A 128 1.08 -15.84 -13.24
C VAL A 128 0.98 -14.39 -12.73
N PHE A 129 0.04 -13.63 -13.27
CA PHE A 129 -0.16 -12.24 -12.85
C PHE A 129 -0.84 -12.14 -11.48
N TYR A 130 -1.64 -13.13 -11.08
CA TYR A 130 -2.30 -13.14 -9.78
C TYR A 130 -1.38 -13.56 -8.61
N TRP A 131 -0.22 -14.15 -8.88
CA TRP A 131 0.76 -14.49 -7.85
C TRP A 131 1.23 -13.29 -7.01
N VAL A 132 1.08 -12.08 -7.52
CA VAL A 132 1.37 -10.87 -6.72
C VAL A 132 0.52 -10.80 -5.44
N MET A 133 -0.72 -11.32 -5.46
CA MET A 133 -1.63 -11.27 -4.30
C MET A 133 -1.07 -12.05 -3.10
N PRO A 134 -0.76 -13.36 -3.20
CA PRO A 134 -0.20 -14.09 -2.07
C PRO A 134 1.20 -13.60 -1.67
N ILE A 135 2.02 -13.14 -2.61
CA ILE A 135 3.35 -12.57 -2.29
C ILE A 135 3.19 -11.30 -1.44
N CYS A 136 2.38 -10.34 -1.88
CA CYS A 136 2.07 -9.13 -1.10
C CYS A 136 1.41 -9.47 0.24
N GLY A 137 0.50 -10.46 0.26
CA GLY A 137 -0.13 -10.95 1.48
C GLY A 137 0.89 -11.41 2.52
N VAL A 138 1.87 -12.22 2.13
CA VAL A 138 2.94 -12.68 3.04
C VAL A 138 3.76 -11.50 3.56
N ILE A 139 4.07 -10.50 2.73
CA ILE A 139 4.82 -9.33 3.16
C ILE A 139 4.00 -8.50 4.17
N ILE A 140 2.69 -8.33 3.93
CA ILE A 140 1.78 -7.64 4.87
C ILE A 140 1.72 -8.40 6.21
N LEU A 141 1.66 -9.73 6.21
CA LEU A 141 1.74 -10.53 7.44
C LEU A 141 3.02 -10.23 8.23
N VAL A 142 4.16 -10.19 7.55
CA VAL A 142 5.44 -9.84 8.19
C VAL A 142 5.39 -8.43 8.78
N TYR A 143 4.85 -7.45 8.06
CA TYR A 143 4.70 -6.08 8.56
C TYR A 143 3.77 -6.01 9.78
N SER A 144 2.61 -6.67 9.73
CA SER A 144 1.67 -6.70 10.86
C SER A 144 2.30 -7.29 12.13
N VAL A 145 3.06 -8.39 12.00
CA VAL A 145 3.79 -8.96 13.15
C VAL A 145 4.82 -7.99 13.69
N LEU A 146 5.63 -7.37 12.82
CA LEU A 146 6.65 -6.39 13.22
C LEU A 146 6.01 -5.17 13.91
N ASN A 147 4.87 -4.71 13.42
CA ASN A 147 4.11 -3.59 13.97
C ASN A 147 3.53 -3.94 15.35
N ILE A 148 2.91 -5.11 15.51
CA ILE A 148 2.37 -5.58 16.80
C ILE A 148 3.49 -5.64 17.86
N ILE A 149 4.63 -6.26 17.51
CA ILE A 149 5.79 -6.36 18.42
C ILE A 149 6.31 -4.97 18.76
N GLY A 150 6.42 -4.08 17.78
CA GLY A 150 6.88 -2.72 17.98
C GLY A 150 5.99 -1.89 18.87
N ILE A 151 4.66 -2.02 18.73
CA ILE A 151 3.65 -1.34 19.60
C ILE A 151 3.69 -1.95 21.01
N ALA A 152 3.80 -3.27 21.12
CA ALA A 152 3.84 -3.95 22.43
C ALA A 152 5.05 -3.50 23.24
N ASN A 153 6.22 -3.40 22.61
CA ASN A 153 7.49 -2.99 23.24
C ASN A 153 7.63 -1.46 23.44
N SER A 154 6.61 -0.66 23.09
CA SER A 154 6.69 0.82 23.12
C SER A 154 7.91 1.39 22.37
N SER A 155 8.48 0.60 21.46
CA SER A 155 9.65 0.98 20.65
C SER A 155 9.29 1.85 19.46
N ILE A 156 8.00 2.00 19.19
CA ILE A 156 7.49 2.75 18.06
C ILE A 156 6.61 3.88 18.60
N CYS A 157 6.92 5.13 18.20
CA CYS A 157 6.01 6.25 18.39
C CYS A 157 4.67 5.93 17.70
N LEU A 158 3.57 6.15 18.40
CA LEU A 158 2.22 5.97 17.86
C LEU A 158 1.81 7.12 16.94
N ASP A 159 2.62 8.19 16.91
CA ASP A 159 2.42 9.33 16.05
C ASP A 159 3.03 9.03 14.67
N THR A 160 2.23 9.17 13.62
CA THR A 160 2.75 9.07 12.25
C THR A 160 3.41 10.39 11.84
N PRO A 161 4.23 10.41 10.77
CA PRO A 161 4.73 11.66 10.21
C PRO A 161 3.62 12.64 9.84
N GLU A 162 2.48 12.14 9.38
CA GLU A 162 1.29 12.95 9.10
C GLU A 162 0.70 13.58 10.37
N ASP A 163 0.61 12.82 11.48
CA ASP A 163 0.13 13.36 12.75
C ASP A 163 1.04 14.48 13.27
N ALA A 164 2.35 14.35 13.08
CA ALA A 164 3.32 15.37 13.44
C ALA A 164 3.18 16.64 12.57
N ASP A 165 2.82 16.49 11.30
CA ASP A 165 2.61 17.63 10.41
C ASP A 165 1.25 18.29 10.65
N PHE A 166 0.19 17.54 10.95
CA PHE A 166 -1.09 18.09 11.40
C PHE A 166 -0.96 18.82 12.74
N ALA A 167 -0.25 18.25 13.70
CA ALA A 167 0.00 18.92 15.00
C ALA A 167 0.79 20.22 14.85
N LYS A 168 1.73 20.29 13.90
CA LYS A 168 2.44 21.54 13.58
C LYS A 168 1.52 22.57 12.93
N MET A 169 0.67 22.14 12.00
CA MET A 169 -0.29 23.02 11.33
C MET A 169 -1.32 23.56 12.31
N GLU A 170 -1.85 22.76 13.24
CA GLU A 170 -2.73 23.23 14.32
C GLU A 170 -2.03 24.20 15.26
N ALA A 171 -0.77 23.94 15.58
CA ALA A 171 0.03 24.85 16.42
C ALA A 171 0.31 26.20 15.73
N GLU A 172 0.56 26.20 14.40
CA GLU A 172 0.69 27.42 13.61
C GLU A 172 -0.62 28.21 13.54
N ILE A 173 -1.74 27.55 13.26
CA ILE A 173 -3.06 28.19 13.24
C ILE A 173 -3.42 28.78 14.61
N ALA A 174 -3.15 28.07 15.70
CA ALA A 174 -3.37 28.56 17.05
C ALA A 174 -2.48 29.76 17.40
N ALA A 175 -1.22 29.76 16.95
CA ALA A 175 -0.29 30.86 17.15
C ALA A 175 -0.68 32.12 16.36
N ASP A 176 -1.21 31.96 15.16
CA ASP A 176 -1.66 33.09 14.35
C ASP A 176 -2.99 33.67 14.89
N ALA A 177 -3.92 32.83 15.36
CA ALA A 177 -5.13 33.30 16.03
C ALA A 177 -4.84 34.07 17.33
N ASP A 178 -3.78 33.70 18.08
CA ASP A 178 -3.37 34.41 19.30
C ASP A 178 -2.66 35.76 19.02
N LYS A 179 -2.08 35.90 17.83
CA LYS A 179 -1.52 37.18 17.35
C LYS A 179 -2.64 38.15 16.92
N GLU A 180 -3.62 37.66 16.18
CA GLU A 180 -4.75 38.45 15.70
C GLU A 180 -5.59 39.00 16.88
N ASN A 181 -5.74 38.20 17.94
CA ASN A 181 -6.46 38.59 19.13
C ASN A 181 -5.69 39.57 20.08
N LYS A 182 -4.41 39.83 19.80
CA LYS A 182 -3.56 40.80 20.52
C LYS A 182 -3.37 42.12 19.83
N GLU A 183 -3.76 42.20 18.52
CA GLU A 183 -3.69 43.42 17.72
C GLU A 183 -5.01 44.20 17.69
N ASP A 184 -6.11 43.62 18.21
CA ASP A 184 -7.40 44.28 18.49
C ASP A 184 -7.48 44.71 20.00
#